data_90a83847b46cbb3140b1315cccfc1a58
#
_entry.id   90a83847b46cbb3140b1315cccfc1a58
#
_cell.length_a   1.000
_cell.length_b   1.000
_cell.length_c   1.000
_cell.angle_alpha   90.00
_cell.angle_beta   90.00
_cell.angle_gamma   90.00
#
_symmetry.space_group_name_H-M   'P 1'
#
loop_
_entity.id
_entity.type
_entity.pdbx_description
1 polymer ?
#
loop_
_entity_poly.entity_id
_entity_poly.type
_entity_poly.pdbx_seq_one_letter_code
_entity_poly.pdbx_strand_id
1 'polypeptide(L)'
;MQKILPMTQHTYNEWVADIDATHLEGSHLEFKFVAFRNAKNNLLWETSMNRTVDLPEMKAGELVSYELDQAFFALYNRKLAGTLVPVFSLRTRKSAGIGDFGDLKTMIDFVASTGQKVLQLLPINDTTITHTWTDSYPYSCISVFAIHPQYANLHALPELKDAKARAEAEKTRAELNALDKIDYEICGRKKGFQFLLCYEGLMMKRGTSDGIARNGGRRETSFRRGSRMRQAEARGSGARK
;
A
#
# COMPACT_ATOMS: atom_id res chain seq x y z
N MET A 1 -33.69 -14.90 26.45
CA MET A 1 -34.00 -14.40 25.09
C MET A 1 -32.77 -13.65 24.55
N GLN A 2 -32.12 -14.10 23.48
CA GLN A 2 -30.97 -13.39 22.94
C GLN A 2 -31.45 -12.09 22.30
N LYS A 3 -30.96 -10.95 22.82
CA LYS A 3 -31.30 -9.63 22.30
C LYS A 3 -30.10 -9.12 21.50
N ILE A 4 -30.29 -8.77 20.25
CA ILE A 4 -29.24 -8.13 19.41
C ILE A 4 -29.34 -6.62 19.63
N LEU A 5 -28.21 -6.01 20.06
CA LEU A 5 -28.08 -4.57 20.23
C LEU A 5 -27.26 -4.01 19.06
N PRO A 6 -27.76 -3.00 18.33
CA PRO A 6 -26.99 -2.38 17.27
C PRO A 6 -25.83 -1.54 17.85
N MET A 7 -24.69 -1.58 17.17
CA MET A 7 -23.56 -0.70 17.46
C MET A 7 -23.46 0.36 16.37
N THR A 8 -23.00 1.56 16.74
CA THR A 8 -22.71 2.66 15.82
C THR A 8 -21.21 2.82 15.66
N GLN A 9 -20.76 3.07 14.44
CA GLN A 9 -19.35 3.35 14.18
C GLN A 9 -19.02 4.75 14.68
N HIS A 10 -18.05 4.85 15.58
CA HIS A 10 -17.57 6.11 16.13
C HIS A 10 -16.38 6.65 15.34
N THR A 11 -15.35 5.81 15.13
CA THR A 11 -14.19 6.10 14.27
C THR A 11 -14.00 4.96 13.26
N TYR A 12 -12.93 4.99 12.47
CA TYR A 12 -12.67 3.97 11.45
C TYR A 12 -12.68 2.53 12.01
N ASN A 13 -12.19 2.32 13.23
CA ASN A 13 -12.08 0.99 13.85
C ASN A 13 -12.83 0.86 15.19
N GLU A 14 -13.52 1.91 15.63
CA GLU A 14 -14.21 1.90 16.92
C GLU A 14 -15.73 1.87 16.73
N TRP A 15 -16.35 1.01 17.49
CA TRP A 15 -17.80 0.83 17.48
C TRP A 15 -18.33 0.96 18.89
N VAL A 16 -19.41 1.68 19.08
CA VAL A 16 -20.00 1.99 20.38
C VAL A 16 -21.44 1.50 20.43
N ALA A 17 -21.82 0.97 21.57
CA ALA A 17 -23.20 0.66 21.89
C ALA A 17 -23.53 1.18 23.30
N ASP A 18 -24.63 1.91 23.41
CA ASP A 18 -25.17 2.35 24.69
C ASP A 18 -26.20 1.31 25.15
N ILE A 19 -26.03 0.84 26.37
CA ILE A 19 -26.90 -0.16 26.98
C ILE A 19 -27.56 0.43 28.22
N ASP A 20 -28.88 0.45 28.24
CA ASP A 20 -29.63 0.85 29.43
C ASP A 20 -29.56 -0.27 30.48
N ALA A 21 -28.84 -0.01 31.55
CA ALA A 21 -28.61 -0.95 32.63
C ALA A 21 -29.88 -1.30 33.43
N THR A 22 -30.94 -0.48 33.36
CA THR A 22 -32.21 -0.76 34.04
C THR A 22 -32.94 -2.01 33.49
N HIS A 23 -32.54 -2.45 32.30
CA HIS A 23 -33.11 -3.64 31.65
C HIS A 23 -32.23 -4.90 31.76
N LEU A 24 -31.11 -4.80 32.51
CA LEU A 24 -30.22 -5.91 32.70
C LEU A 24 -30.57 -6.68 33.98
N GLU A 25 -30.68 -8.00 33.85
CA GLU A 25 -30.91 -8.91 34.99
C GLU A 25 -29.52 -9.35 35.52
N GLY A 26 -29.16 -8.88 36.70
CA GLY A 26 -27.90 -9.24 37.37
C GLY A 26 -26.72 -8.34 36.98
N SER A 27 -25.58 -8.60 37.62
CA SER A 27 -24.34 -7.85 37.46
C SER A 27 -23.36 -8.49 36.47
N HIS A 28 -23.63 -9.68 35.97
CA HIS A 28 -22.75 -10.42 35.05
C HIS A 28 -23.36 -10.47 33.66
N LEU A 29 -22.65 -9.82 32.70
CA LEU A 29 -23.06 -9.84 31.31
C LEU A 29 -22.20 -10.83 30.52
N GLU A 30 -22.85 -11.73 29.81
CA GLU A 30 -22.23 -12.58 28.81
C GLU A 30 -22.74 -12.19 27.42
N PHE A 31 -21.81 -11.91 26.51
CA PHE A 31 -22.16 -11.44 25.16
C PHE A 31 -21.14 -11.86 24.12
N LYS A 32 -21.47 -11.62 22.85
CA LYS A 32 -20.60 -11.87 21.71
C LYS A 32 -20.91 -10.88 20.61
N PHE A 33 -19.88 -10.43 19.91
CA PHE A 33 -20.08 -9.58 18.74
C PHE A 33 -20.55 -10.34 17.52
N VAL A 34 -21.41 -9.68 16.74
CA VAL A 34 -21.98 -10.22 15.52
C VAL A 34 -21.89 -9.17 14.43
N ALA A 35 -21.32 -9.52 13.29
CA ALA A 35 -21.29 -8.67 12.12
C ALA A 35 -22.30 -9.12 11.08
N PHE A 36 -22.97 -8.17 10.43
CA PHE A 36 -23.87 -8.44 9.31
C PHE A 36 -23.07 -8.32 8.00
N ARG A 37 -23.04 -9.40 7.22
CA ARG A 37 -22.22 -9.42 6.01
C ARG A 37 -22.90 -8.76 4.80
N ASN A 38 -24.22 -8.77 4.73
CA ASN A 38 -25.01 -8.14 3.65
C ASN A 38 -26.52 -8.16 3.99
N ALA A 39 -27.33 -7.58 3.09
CA ALA A 39 -28.79 -7.48 3.22
C ALA A 39 -29.54 -8.85 3.36
N LYS A 40 -28.85 -9.98 3.26
CA LYS A 40 -29.44 -11.34 3.41
C LYS A 40 -29.33 -11.91 4.83
N ASN A 41 -29.14 -11.08 5.83
CA ASN A 41 -29.04 -11.48 7.26
C ASN A 41 -28.03 -12.60 7.56
N ASN A 42 -26.94 -12.68 6.79
CA ASN A 42 -25.83 -13.58 7.11
C ASN A 42 -25.07 -13.03 8.32
N LEU A 43 -25.41 -13.53 9.49
CA LEU A 43 -24.73 -13.24 10.74
C LEU A 43 -23.37 -13.90 10.75
N LEU A 44 -22.35 -13.12 11.00
CA LEU A 44 -20.99 -13.58 11.22
C LEU A 44 -20.66 -13.42 12.70
N TRP A 45 -20.52 -14.52 13.39
CA TRP A 45 -20.20 -14.53 14.81
C TRP A 45 -18.70 -14.33 15.03
N GLU A 46 -18.37 -13.60 16.09
CA GLU A 46 -16.99 -13.51 16.58
C GLU A 46 -16.41 -14.91 16.83
N THR A 47 -15.15 -15.13 16.47
CA THR A 47 -14.49 -16.45 16.53
C THR A 47 -14.03 -16.85 17.92
N SER A 48 -13.92 -15.90 18.86
CA SER A 48 -13.52 -16.14 20.26
C SER A 48 -14.62 -16.83 21.06
N MET A 49 -14.33 -17.15 22.32
CA MET A 49 -15.33 -17.51 23.33
C MET A 49 -16.25 -16.30 23.60
N ASN A 50 -17.37 -16.54 24.28
CA ASN A 50 -18.22 -15.45 24.74
C ASN A 50 -17.42 -14.52 25.66
N ARG A 51 -17.69 -13.22 25.59
CA ARG A 51 -17.11 -12.22 26.45
C ARG A 51 -17.94 -12.06 27.68
N THR A 52 -17.29 -11.76 28.78
CA THR A 52 -17.96 -11.52 30.07
C THR A 52 -17.50 -10.19 30.64
N VAL A 53 -18.45 -9.43 31.20
CA VAL A 53 -18.19 -8.19 31.92
C VAL A 53 -19.01 -8.18 33.19
N ASP A 54 -18.35 -7.91 34.32
CA ASP A 54 -19.03 -7.71 35.59
C ASP A 54 -19.36 -6.22 35.76
N LEU A 55 -20.63 -5.92 35.95
CA LEU A 55 -21.10 -4.57 36.13
C LEU A 55 -21.01 -4.20 37.63
N PRO A 56 -20.48 -3.02 37.96
CA PRO A 56 -20.54 -2.52 39.32
C PRO A 56 -21.96 -2.17 39.72
N GLU A 57 -22.21 -2.05 41.01
CA GLU A 57 -23.46 -1.44 41.50
C GLU A 57 -23.54 0.01 41.01
N MET A 58 -24.62 0.34 40.27
CA MET A 58 -24.81 1.65 39.67
C MET A 58 -26.04 2.33 40.25
N LYS A 59 -25.94 3.64 40.48
CA LYS A 59 -27.05 4.49 40.85
C LYS A 59 -27.71 5.08 39.62
N ALA A 60 -28.96 5.47 39.76
CA ALA A 60 -29.68 6.14 38.67
C ALA A 60 -28.92 7.40 38.20
N GLY A 61 -28.63 7.46 36.89
CA GLY A 61 -27.90 8.54 36.23
C GLY A 61 -26.36 8.36 36.18
N GLU A 62 -25.83 7.28 36.72
CA GLU A 62 -24.40 6.95 36.54
C GLU A 62 -24.15 6.28 35.16
N LEU A 63 -23.01 6.61 34.58
CA LEU A 63 -22.51 6.02 33.33
C LEU A 63 -21.21 5.27 33.62
N VAL A 64 -21.15 4.03 33.15
CA VAL A 64 -19.92 3.22 33.18
C VAL A 64 -19.52 2.89 31.76
N SER A 65 -18.29 3.17 31.38
CA SER A 65 -17.75 2.86 30.07
C SER A 65 -16.75 1.71 30.15
N TYR A 66 -16.89 0.75 29.25
CA TYR A 66 -15.95 -0.36 29.10
C TYR A 66 -15.30 -0.26 27.72
N GLU A 67 -13.98 -0.22 27.69
CA GLU A 67 -13.21 -0.41 26.48
C GLU A 67 -12.90 -1.89 26.32
N LEU A 68 -13.24 -2.44 25.17
CA LEU A 68 -13.08 -3.86 24.88
C LEU A 68 -12.06 -4.05 23.74
N ASP A 69 -11.30 -5.13 23.84
CA ASP A 69 -10.35 -5.53 22.82
C ASP A 69 -11.03 -5.82 21.48
N GLN A 70 -10.22 -5.88 20.43
CA GLN A 70 -10.65 -6.15 19.07
C GLN A 70 -11.52 -7.41 18.98
N ALA A 71 -12.58 -7.33 18.20
CA ALA A 71 -13.39 -8.49 17.82
C ALA A 71 -12.83 -9.14 16.55
N PHE A 72 -12.64 -10.45 16.59
CA PHE A 72 -12.13 -11.24 15.46
C PHE A 72 -13.25 -12.04 14.81
N PHE A 73 -13.44 -11.84 13.53
CA PHE A 73 -14.41 -12.56 12.72
C PHE A 73 -13.72 -13.42 11.69
N ALA A 74 -14.06 -14.68 11.58
CA ALA A 74 -13.61 -15.55 10.50
C ALA A 74 -14.25 -15.14 9.18
N LEU A 75 -13.87 -13.98 8.67
CA LEU A 75 -14.39 -13.41 7.42
C LEU A 75 -14.18 -14.34 6.22
N TYR A 76 -13.16 -15.17 6.27
CA TYR A 76 -12.77 -16.03 5.16
C TYR A 76 -12.30 -17.41 5.63
N ASN A 77 -13.21 -18.33 5.76
CA ASN A 77 -12.85 -19.75 5.82
C ASN A 77 -12.67 -20.32 4.40
N ARG A 78 -11.99 -19.56 3.52
CA ARG A 78 -11.71 -19.97 2.16
C ARG A 78 -10.26 -20.40 2.04
N LYS A 79 -10.05 -21.61 1.56
CA LYS A 79 -8.74 -22.02 1.06
C LYS A 79 -8.42 -21.18 -0.16
N LEU A 80 -7.30 -20.49 -0.14
CA LEU A 80 -6.82 -19.66 -1.26
C LEU A 80 -5.56 -20.31 -1.82
N ALA A 81 -5.49 -20.39 -3.13
CA ALA A 81 -4.27 -20.69 -3.86
C ALA A 81 -3.77 -19.43 -4.54
N GLY A 82 -2.46 -19.27 -4.58
CA GLY A 82 -1.82 -18.12 -5.20
C GLY A 82 -0.41 -18.42 -5.67
N THR A 83 0.13 -17.51 -6.47
CA THR A 83 1.50 -17.52 -6.94
C THR A 83 2.26 -16.36 -6.33
N LEU A 84 3.52 -16.59 -5.92
CA LEU A 84 4.47 -15.56 -5.55
C LEU A 84 5.46 -15.36 -6.69
N VAL A 85 5.67 -14.13 -7.13
CA VAL A 85 6.61 -13.81 -8.20
C VAL A 85 7.21 -12.42 -8.02
N PRO A 86 8.53 -12.24 -8.21
CA PRO A 86 9.11 -10.91 -8.33
C PRO A 86 8.79 -10.32 -9.71
N VAL A 87 8.42 -9.04 -9.76
CA VAL A 87 8.08 -8.39 -11.04
C VAL A 87 9.23 -8.45 -12.04
N PHE A 88 10.46 -8.25 -11.59
CA PHE A 88 11.65 -8.28 -12.44
C PHE A 88 11.88 -9.62 -13.17
N SER A 89 11.39 -10.74 -12.61
CA SER A 89 11.56 -12.06 -13.23
C SER A 89 10.55 -12.36 -14.34
N LEU A 90 9.52 -11.54 -14.47
CA LEU A 90 8.54 -11.69 -15.54
C LEU A 90 9.17 -11.34 -16.89
N ARG A 91 8.82 -12.11 -17.92
CA ARG A 91 9.28 -11.85 -19.26
C ARG A 91 8.23 -12.21 -20.30
N THR A 92 7.87 -11.24 -21.12
CA THR A 92 7.03 -11.40 -22.30
C THR A 92 7.80 -10.97 -23.56
N ARG A 93 7.19 -11.09 -24.73
CA ARG A 93 7.78 -10.56 -25.97
C ARG A 93 7.94 -9.04 -25.98
N LYS A 94 7.19 -8.34 -25.10
CA LYS A 94 7.21 -6.87 -25.00
C LYS A 94 8.16 -6.35 -23.92
N SER A 95 8.71 -7.22 -23.08
CA SER A 95 9.65 -6.83 -22.02
C SER A 95 10.92 -6.20 -22.60
N ALA A 96 11.59 -5.41 -21.80
CA ALA A 96 12.88 -4.80 -22.13
C ALA A 96 14.02 -5.44 -21.31
N GLY A 97 14.12 -6.77 -21.34
CA GLY A 97 15.12 -7.54 -20.63
C GLY A 97 14.86 -7.76 -19.14
N ILE A 98 13.92 -7.02 -18.57
CA ILE A 98 13.47 -7.12 -17.18
C ILE A 98 11.96 -6.92 -17.14
N GLY A 99 11.28 -7.66 -16.27
CA GLY A 99 9.83 -7.57 -16.14
C GLY A 99 9.36 -6.20 -15.63
N ASP A 100 8.19 -5.79 -16.11
CA ASP A 100 7.58 -4.51 -15.77
C ASP A 100 6.07 -4.63 -15.49
N PHE A 101 5.40 -3.51 -15.21
CA PHE A 101 3.96 -3.51 -14.93
C PHE A 101 3.08 -3.91 -16.12
N GLY A 102 3.60 -3.88 -17.34
CA GLY A 102 2.92 -4.45 -18.50
C GLY A 102 2.94 -5.99 -18.46
N ASP A 103 4.08 -6.57 -18.11
CA ASP A 103 4.23 -8.01 -17.91
C ASP A 103 3.42 -8.50 -16.71
N LEU A 104 3.34 -7.68 -15.65
CA LEU A 104 2.52 -7.98 -14.47
C LEU A 104 1.03 -8.11 -14.83
N LYS A 105 0.49 -7.28 -15.72
CA LYS A 105 -0.89 -7.44 -16.20
C LYS A 105 -1.13 -8.81 -16.82
N THR A 106 -0.21 -9.24 -17.68
CA THR A 106 -0.26 -10.57 -18.29
C THR A 106 -0.19 -11.68 -17.25
N MET A 107 0.63 -11.52 -16.22
CA MET A 107 0.72 -12.48 -15.12
C MET A 107 -0.55 -12.54 -14.27
N ILE A 108 -1.21 -11.39 -14.03
CA ILE A 108 -2.50 -11.33 -13.33
C ILE A 108 -3.56 -12.13 -14.10
N ASP A 109 -3.65 -11.93 -15.42
CA ASP A 109 -4.59 -12.65 -16.28
C ASP A 109 -4.31 -14.16 -16.28
N PHE A 110 -3.04 -14.55 -16.31
CA PHE A 110 -2.63 -15.95 -16.19
C PHE A 110 -3.05 -16.57 -14.86
N VAL A 111 -2.75 -15.92 -13.73
CA VAL A 111 -3.11 -16.40 -12.40
C VAL A 111 -4.64 -16.53 -12.27
N ALA A 112 -5.39 -15.55 -12.78
CA ALA A 112 -6.85 -15.60 -12.78
C ALA A 112 -7.39 -16.76 -13.63
N SER A 113 -6.79 -17.01 -14.81
CA SER A 113 -7.21 -18.09 -15.73
C SER A 113 -6.99 -19.48 -15.13
N THR A 114 -5.99 -19.64 -14.25
CA THR A 114 -5.72 -20.89 -13.52
C THR A 114 -6.61 -21.10 -12.29
N GLY A 115 -7.56 -20.19 -12.03
CA GLY A 115 -8.47 -20.27 -10.89
C GLY A 115 -7.86 -19.82 -9.55
N GLN A 116 -6.61 -19.38 -9.53
CA GLN A 116 -5.96 -18.82 -8.36
C GLN A 116 -6.59 -17.46 -7.98
N LYS A 117 -6.49 -17.09 -6.71
CA LYS A 117 -7.12 -15.88 -6.17
C LYS A 117 -6.13 -14.86 -5.58
N VAL A 118 -4.87 -15.24 -5.49
CA VAL A 118 -3.82 -14.40 -4.89
C VAL A 118 -2.61 -14.38 -5.81
N LEU A 119 -2.09 -13.19 -6.07
CA LEU A 119 -0.76 -12.98 -6.65
C LEU A 119 0.05 -12.15 -5.66
N GLN A 120 1.08 -12.75 -5.08
CA GLN A 120 1.99 -12.07 -4.17
C GLN A 120 3.21 -11.59 -4.95
N LEU A 121 3.58 -10.33 -4.74
CA LEU A 121 4.76 -9.72 -5.33
C LEU A 121 5.84 -9.53 -4.28
N LEU A 122 7.11 -9.61 -4.69
CA LEU A 122 8.20 -9.07 -3.88
C LEU A 122 8.15 -7.53 -3.90
N PRO A 123 8.86 -6.85 -2.97
CA PRO A 123 8.89 -5.39 -2.93
C PRO A 123 9.25 -4.79 -4.28
N ILE A 124 8.54 -3.73 -4.64
CA ILE A 124 8.67 -3.01 -5.92
C ILE A 124 9.23 -1.60 -5.75
N ASN A 125 9.59 -1.28 -4.52
CA ASN A 125 10.11 0.04 -4.17
C ASN A 125 11.51 0.27 -4.76
N ASP A 126 11.89 1.54 -4.86
CA ASP A 126 13.17 1.95 -5.43
C ASP A 126 14.34 1.53 -4.53
N THR A 127 15.29 0.80 -5.11
CA THR A 127 16.51 0.31 -4.48
C THR A 127 17.77 0.95 -5.09
N THR A 128 17.62 1.97 -5.94
CA THR A 128 18.70 2.56 -6.71
C THR A 128 19.62 3.41 -5.86
N ILE A 129 20.77 2.88 -5.46
CA ILE A 129 21.80 3.57 -4.67
C ILE A 129 23.10 3.71 -5.46
N THR A 130 23.59 2.60 -6.04
CA THR A 130 24.91 2.51 -6.66
C THR A 130 24.85 2.48 -8.18
N HIS A 131 23.67 2.27 -8.77
CA HIS A 131 23.46 2.02 -10.20
C HIS A 131 24.21 0.79 -10.74
N THR A 132 24.48 -0.17 -9.85
CA THR A 132 25.13 -1.45 -10.18
C THR A 132 24.16 -2.62 -9.90
N TRP A 133 24.62 -3.83 -10.21
CA TRP A 133 23.84 -5.06 -9.93
C TRP A 133 23.51 -5.24 -8.44
N THR A 134 24.23 -4.59 -7.53
CA THR A 134 23.95 -4.66 -6.07
C THR A 134 22.59 -4.08 -5.71
N ASP A 135 22.07 -3.18 -6.52
CA ASP A 135 20.72 -2.59 -6.34
C ASP A 135 19.58 -3.56 -6.72
N SER A 136 19.92 -4.77 -7.21
CA SER A 136 18.93 -5.77 -7.61
C SER A 136 18.17 -6.40 -6.44
N TYR A 137 18.62 -6.21 -5.19
CA TYR A 137 18.00 -6.81 -4.02
C TYR A 137 16.75 -6.05 -3.60
N PRO A 138 15.54 -6.63 -3.74
CA PRO A 138 14.29 -5.88 -3.64
C PRO A 138 13.95 -5.42 -2.23
N TYR A 139 14.61 -5.97 -1.21
CA TYR A 139 14.36 -5.61 0.20
C TYR A 139 15.20 -4.44 0.71
N SER A 140 16.17 -3.94 -0.09
CA SER A 140 17.02 -2.79 0.26
C SER A 140 16.47 -1.49 -0.30
N CYS A 141 15.18 -1.20 -0.10
CA CYS A 141 14.58 0.01 -0.65
C CYS A 141 15.09 1.28 0.07
N ILE A 142 15.32 2.33 -0.73
CA ILE A 142 15.73 3.66 -0.25
C ILE A 142 14.51 4.51 0.15
N SER A 143 13.32 4.14 -0.32
CA SER A 143 12.08 4.85 -0.01
C SER A 143 10.89 3.90 -0.11
N VAL A 144 10.03 3.93 0.88
CA VAL A 144 8.76 3.20 0.86
C VAL A 144 7.70 3.86 -0.03
N PHE A 145 7.93 5.10 -0.44
CA PHE A 145 6.99 5.88 -1.28
C PHE A 145 7.38 5.89 -2.76
N ALA A 146 8.61 5.54 -3.10
CA ALA A 146 9.09 5.53 -4.48
C ALA A 146 9.02 4.11 -5.06
N ILE A 147 8.44 3.98 -6.24
CA ILE A 147 8.46 2.75 -7.03
C ILE A 147 9.71 2.76 -7.89
N HIS A 148 10.37 1.61 -8.01
CA HIS A 148 11.57 1.48 -8.82
C HIS A 148 11.28 1.77 -10.31
N PRO A 149 11.97 2.71 -10.95
CA PRO A 149 11.71 3.12 -12.34
C PRO A 149 11.82 1.98 -13.36
N GLN A 150 12.61 0.95 -13.07
CA GLN A 150 12.76 -0.21 -13.95
C GLN A 150 11.44 -0.97 -14.21
N TYR A 151 10.45 -0.84 -13.32
CA TYR A 151 9.14 -1.49 -13.50
C TYR A 151 8.17 -0.68 -14.34
N ALA A 152 8.58 0.49 -14.85
CA ALA A 152 7.76 1.29 -15.75
C ALA A 152 7.48 0.54 -17.05
N ASN A 153 6.21 0.45 -17.43
CA ASN A 153 5.81 -0.08 -18.73
C ASN A 153 6.05 0.97 -19.81
N LEU A 154 7.13 0.82 -20.55
CA LEU A 154 7.52 1.78 -21.60
C LEU A 154 6.49 1.85 -22.75
N HIS A 155 5.76 0.77 -23.02
CA HIS A 155 4.70 0.77 -24.05
C HIS A 155 3.43 1.55 -23.64
N ALA A 156 3.28 1.86 -22.34
CA ALA A 156 2.20 2.71 -21.85
C ALA A 156 2.54 4.20 -21.89
N LEU A 157 3.79 4.54 -22.19
CA LEU A 157 4.24 5.92 -22.32
C LEU A 157 3.96 6.45 -23.75
N PRO A 158 3.88 7.77 -23.93
CA PRO A 158 3.81 8.36 -25.25
C PRO A 158 4.99 7.93 -26.13
N GLU A 159 4.72 7.71 -27.41
CA GLU A 159 5.78 7.38 -28.36
C GLU A 159 6.84 8.47 -28.46
N LEU A 160 8.10 8.07 -28.61
CA LEU A 160 9.19 8.98 -28.90
C LEU A 160 8.95 9.66 -30.24
N LYS A 161 9.07 10.97 -30.28
CA LYS A 161 8.86 11.77 -31.50
C LYS A 161 9.92 11.53 -32.55
N ASP A 162 11.19 11.31 -32.13
CA ASP A 162 12.29 11.04 -33.04
C ASP A 162 12.25 9.59 -33.50
N ALA A 163 12.12 9.39 -34.81
CA ALA A 163 12.08 8.07 -35.43
C ALA A 163 13.38 7.27 -35.23
N LYS A 164 14.54 7.94 -35.20
CA LYS A 164 15.83 7.28 -34.94
C LYS A 164 15.92 6.80 -33.49
N ALA A 165 15.55 7.64 -32.54
CA ALA A 165 15.52 7.27 -31.12
C ALA A 165 14.55 6.11 -30.86
N ARG A 166 13.39 6.09 -31.53
CA ARG A 166 12.42 4.99 -31.44
C ARG A 166 12.98 3.67 -31.99
N ALA A 167 13.62 3.71 -33.16
CA ALA A 167 14.22 2.52 -33.75
C ALA A 167 15.37 1.97 -32.87
N GLU A 168 16.19 2.83 -32.33
CA GLU A 168 17.28 2.43 -31.42
C GLU A 168 16.74 1.87 -30.09
N ALA A 169 15.70 2.46 -29.54
CA ALA A 169 15.04 1.97 -28.33
C ALA A 169 14.45 0.55 -28.56
N GLU A 170 13.80 0.33 -29.70
CA GLU A 170 13.23 -0.98 -30.04
C GLU A 170 14.31 -2.04 -30.28
N LYS A 171 15.39 -1.67 -30.97
CA LYS A 171 16.57 -2.54 -31.14
C LYS A 171 17.16 -2.93 -29.79
N THR A 172 17.42 -1.96 -28.93
CA THR A 172 17.94 -2.19 -27.57
C THR A 172 16.99 -3.08 -26.74
N ARG A 173 15.69 -2.85 -26.83
CA ARG A 173 14.68 -3.67 -26.15
C ARG A 173 14.78 -5.14 -26.61
N ALA A 174 14.83 -5.37 -27.91
CA ALA A 174 14.92 -6.71 -28.47
C ALA A 174 16.22 -7.42 -28.05
N GLU A 175 17.36 -6.71 -28.10
CA GLU A 175 18.66 -7.24 -27.66
C GLU A 175 18.63 -7.63 -26.18
N LEU A 176 18.14 -6.77 -25.30
CA LEU A 176 18.03 -7.05 -23.87
C LEU A 176 17.05 -8.21 -23.58
N ASN A 177 15.96 -8.29 -24.34
CA ASN A 177 14.97 -9.34 -24.14
C ASN A 177 15.45 -10.72 -24.67
N ALA A 178 16.47 -10.74 -25.49
CA ALA A 178 17.09 -11.97 -25.99
C ALA A 178 18.15 -12.56 -25.05
N LEU A 179 18.56 -11.82 -24.01
CA LEU A 179 19.54 -12.31 -23.05
C LEU A 179 18.94 -13.43 -22.17
N ASP A 180 19.72 -14.46 -21.88
CA ASP A 180 19.33 -15.55 -20.98
C ASP A 180 19.19 -15.08 -19.52
N LYS A 181 19.97 -14.07 -19.12
CA LYS A 181 19.99 -13.47 -17.79
C LYS A 181 19.68 -11.99 -17.86
N ILE A 182 19.10 -11.47 -16.80
CA ILE A 182 18.86 -10.03 -16.67
C ILE A 182 20.20 -9.32 -16.49
N ASP A 183 20.51 -8.41 -17.39
CA ASP A 183 21.58 -7.43 -17.18
C ASP A 183 20.96 -6.22 -16.47
N TYR A 184 21.13 -6.20 -15.15
CA TYR A 184 20.48 -5.22 -14.30
C TYR A 184 20.97 -3.79 -14.55
N GLU A 185 22.27 -3.64 -14.81
CA GLU A 185 22.90 -2.34 -15.05
C GLU A 185 22.47 -1.73 -16.38
N ILE A 186 22.50 -2.53 -17.45
CA ILE A 186 22.06 -2.06 -18.76
C ILE A 186 20.57 -1.80 -18.79
N CYS A 187 19.75 -2.70 -18.23
CA CYS A 187 18.31 -2.50 -18.14
C CYS A 187 17.95 -1.21 -17.36
N GLY A 188 18.57 -0.98 -16.20
CA GLY A 188 18.34 0.22 -15.40
C GLY A 188 18.69 1.51 -16.13
N ARG A 189 19.87 1.58 -16.73
CA ARG A 189 20.33 2.77 -17.47
C ARG A 189 19.49 3.05 -18.72
N LYS A 190 19.23 2.04 -19.53
CA LYS A 190 18.51 2.19 -20.82
C LYS A 190 17.03 2.48 -20.63
N LYS A 191 16.34 1.78 -19.70
CA LYS A 191 14.95 2.08 -19.37
C LYS A 191 14.80 3.47 -18.73
N GLY A 192 15.69 3.84 -17.81
CA GLY A 192 15.68 5.15 -17.19
C GLY A 192 15.84 6.28 -18.20
N PHE A 193 16.75 6.14 -19.15
CA PHE A 193 16.96 7.12 -20.23
C PHE A 193 15.74 7.23 -21.14
N GLN A 194 15.12 6.12 -21.54
CA GLN A 194 13.92 6.13 -22.36
C GLN A 194 12.73 6.75 -21.62
N PHE A 195 12.60 6.50 -20.32
CA PHE A 195 11.59 7.13 -19.48
C PHE A 195 11.77 8.66 -19.44
N LEU A 196 12.98 9.16 -19.26
CA LEU A 196 13.28 10.59 -19.29
C LEU A 196 12.92 11.24 -20.64
N LEU A 197 13.29 10.64 -21.75
CA LEU A 197 12.94 11.15 -23.08
C LEU A 197 11.41 11.24 -23.31
N CYS A 198 10.67 10.25 -22.85
CA CYS A 198 9.21 10.27 -22.92
C CYS A 198 8.62 11.34 -22.02
N TYR A 199 9.17 11.51 -20.81
CA TYR A 199 8.73 12.51 -19.84
C TYR A 199 8.97 13.95 -20.33
N GLU A 200 10.15 14.25 -20.86
CA GLU A 200 10.47 15.56 -21.45
C GLU A 200 9.53 15.89 -22.62
N GLY A 201 9.24 14.91 -23.47
CA GLY A 201 8.27 15.04 -24.54
C GLY A 201 6.84 15.38 -24.07
N LEU A 202 6.47 14.89 -22.89
CA LEU A 202 5.18 15.16 -22.24
C LEU A 202 5.12 16.58 -21.65
N MET A 203 6.21 17.01 -21.00
CA MET A 203 6.29 18.34 -20.37
C MET A 203 6.31 19.44 -21.42
N MET A 204 6.99 19.23 -22.55
CA MET A 204 6.95 20.19 -23.66
C MET A 204 5.55 20.35 -24.28
N LYS A 205 4.73 19.28 -24.34
CA LYS A 205 3.34 19.36 -24.79
C LYS A 205 2.44 20.16 -23.83
N ARG A 206 2.65 20.07 -22.51
CA ARG A 206 1.89 20.84 -21.53
C ARG A 206 2.25 22.34 -21.55
N GLY A 207 3.51 22.66 -21.82
CA GLY A 207 3.96 24.06 -21.91
C GLY A 207 3.46 24.82 -23.15
N THR A 208 2.92 24.14 -24.16
CA THR A 208 2.36 24.78 -25.39
C THR A 208 0.86 24.94 -25.37
N SER A 209 0.13 24.31 -24.46
CA SER A 209 -1.35 24.41 -24.35
C SER A 209 -1.83 25.43 -23.32
N ASP A 210 -0.99 25.85 -22.37
CA ASP A 210 -1.31 26.87 -21.40
C ASP A 210 -0.45 28.11 -21.67
N GLY A 211 -1.06 29.11 -22.32
CA GLY A 211 -0.52 30.46 -22.49
C GLY A 211 -0.35 31.16 -21.16
N ILE A 212 0.58 30.72 -20.33
CA ILE A 212 0.98 31.42 -19.11
C ILE A 212 2.09 32.40 -19.49
N ALA A 213 1.71 33.65 -19.49
CA ALA A 213 2.62 34.80 -19.61
C ALA A 213 3.80 34.62 -18.63
N ARG A 214 5.02 34.62 -19.17
CA ARG A 214 6.28 34.68 -18.41
C ARG A 214 6.34 36.02 -17.70
N ASN A 215 5.88 36.11 -16.47
CA ASN A 215 6.31 37.16 -15.56
C ASN A 215 7.57 36.68 -14.85
N GLY A 216 8.68 37.35 -15.19
CA GLY A 216 9.98 37.13 -14.58
C GLY A 216 9.96 37.42 -13.08
N GLY A 217 10.14 36.40 -12.27
CA GLY A 217 10.30 36.48 -10.84
C GLY A 217 11.16 35.31 -10.37
N ARG A 218 12.47 35.54 -10.27
CA ARG A 218 13.43 34.70 -9.61
C ARG A 218 12.96 34.48 -8.17
N ARG A 219 12.45 33.31 -7.81
CA ARG A 219 12.31 32.88 -6.42
C ARG A 219 13.35 31.80 -6.13
N GLU A 220 14.42 32.23 -5.49
CA GLU A 220 15.31 31.35 -4.75
C GLU A 220 14.53 30.72 -3.59
N THR A 221 14.26 29.43 -3.68
CA THR A 221 13.80 28.65 -2.53
C THR A 221 15.02 28.13 -1.78
N SER A 222 15.46 28.90 -0.79
CA SER A 222 16.40 28.44 0.21
C SER A 222 15.75 27.37 1.07
N PHE A 223 16.22 26.14 0.95
CA PHE A 223 15.86 25.02 1.81
C PHE A 223 16.56 25.23 3.16
N ARG A 224 15.88 25.83 4.16
CA ARG A 224 16.37 25.89 5.54
C ARG A 224 16.17 24.54 6.20
N ARG A 225 17.28 23.83 6.40
CA ARG A 225 17.42 22.73 7.35
C ARG A 225 17.13 23.27 8.77
N GLY A 226 16.01 22.86 9.34
CA GLY A 226 15.64 23.12 10.74
C GLY A 226 15.64 21.84 11.57
N SER A 227 16.82 21.37 11.95
CA SER A 227 16.97 20.37 13.00
C SER A 227 16.97 21.07 14.35
N ARG A 228 15.92 20.94 15.13
CA ARG A 228 15.93 21.14 16.58
C ARG A 228 15.24 19.98 17.27
N MET A 229 16.03 18.99 17.62
CA MET A 229 15.72 18.08 18.73
C MET A 229 15.74 18.90 20.02
N ARG A 230 14.63 18.97 20.71
CA ARG A 230 14.60 19.40 22.12
C ARG A 230 14.73 18.15 22.99
N GLN A 231 15.85 18.02 23.64
CA GLN A 231 16.05 17.16 24.80
C GLN A 231 15.18 17.70 25.95
N ALA A 232 14.31 16.85 26.47
CA ALA A 232 13.65 17.08 27.75
C ALA A 232 14.55 16.55 28.87
N GLU A 233 15.14 17.45 29.61
CA GLU A 233 15.83 17.16 30.87
C GLU A 233 14.81 16.79 31.96
N ALA A 234 14.92 15.58 32.46
CA ALA A 234 14.25 15.17 33.68
C ALA A 234 15.01 15.75 34.89
N ARG A 235 14.48 16.76 35.50
CA ARG A 235 14.96 17.23 36.83
C ARG A 235 14.35 16.33 37.89
N GLY A 236 15.22 15.58 38.56
CA GLY A 236 14.90 14.96 39.83
C GLY A 236 14.77 16.01 40.94
N SER A 237 13.71 15.92 41.71
CA SER A 237 13.62 16.57 42.99
C SER A 237 13.60 15.51 44.10
N GLY A 238 14.69 15.44 44.82
CA GLY A 238 14.73 14.71 46.07
C GLY A 238 13.92 15.42 47.13
N ALA A 239 13.21 14.67 47.95
CA ALA A 239 12.75 15.12 49.24
C ALA A 239 13.08 14.06 50.28
N ARG A 240 13.82 14.52 51.29
CA ARG A 240 14.10 13.82 52.54
C ARG A 240 12.84 13.76 53.40
N LYS A 241 12.59 12.72 54.00
CA LYS A 241 12.49 12.35 55.40
C LYS A 241 11.89 10.98 55.51
#